data_694fb62c5c62957f5283bbf378fd0567
#
_entry.id   694fb62c5c62957f5283bbf378fd0567
#
_cell.length_a   1.000
_cell.length_b   1.000
_cell.length_c   1.000
_cell.angle_alpha   90.00
_cell.angle_beta   90.00
_cell.angle_gamma   90.00
#
_symmetry.space_group_name_H-M   'P 1'
#
loop_
_entity.id
_entity.type
_entity.pdbx_description
1 polymer ?
#
loop_
_entity_poly.entity_id
_entity_poly.type
_entity_poly.pdbx_seq_one_letter_code
_entity_poly.pdbx_strand_id
1 'polypeptide(L)'
;MIDGLPFAVFQPFIDTATGRIAGVEALARLRDAEGQVRSAGPLFADPKTPPAALRRLDRQVREDALQRFHQAPADWFLSLNISPRWISRLRPAQHQLRQPN
;
A
#
# COMPACT_ATOMS: atom_id res chain seq x y z
N MET A 1 8.70 2.42 17.94
CA MET A 1 7.77 1.37 17.58
C MET A 1 6.49 1.97 17.01
N ILE A 2 5.91 1.34 16.03
CA ILE A 2 4.68 1.84 15.40
C ILE A 2 3.48 1.34 16.20
N ASP A 3 2.64 2.27 16.63
CA ASP A 3 1.43 1.95 17.36
C ASP A 3 0.31 1.64 16.39
N GLY A 4 -0.33 0.51 16.57
CA GLY A 4 -1.48 0.13 15.78
C GLY A 4 -1.21 -1.05 14.86
N LEU A 5 -2.27 -1.59 14.30
CA LEU A 5 -2.21 -2.71 13.37
C LEU A 5 -2.27 -2.19 11.94
N PRO A 6 -1.24 -2.47 11.14
CA PRO A 6 -1.24 -2.04 9.74
C PRO A 6 -2.21 -2.86 8.90
N PHE A 7 -2.91 -2.19 8.01
CA PHE A 7 -3.78 -2.85 7.06
C PHE A 7 -3.98 -1.95 5.85
N ALA A 8 -4.58 -2.51 4.80
CA ALA A 8 -4.85 -1.76 3.58
C ALA A 8 -6.30 -1.32 3.52
N VAL A 9 -6.53 -0.08 3.08
CA VAL A 9 -7.83 0.32 2.57
C VAL A 9 -7.72 0.45 1.07
N PHE A 10 -8.82 0.20 0.37
CA PHE A 10 -8.82 0.22 -1.10
C PHE A 10 -9.58 1.44 -1.60
N GLN A 11 -8.95 2.17 -2.49
CA GLN A 11 -9.57 3.30 -3.17
C GLN A 11 -9.77 2.91 -4.64
N PRO A 12 -10.99 3.02 -5.16
CA PRO A 12 -11.25 2.58 -6.52
C PRO A 12 -10.72 3.55 -7.58
N PHE A 13 -10.26 2.97 -8.70
CA PHE A 13 -10.01 3.69 -9.93
C PHE A 13 -11.23 3.52 -10.82
N ILE A 14 -11.81 4.62 -11.25
CA ILE A 14 -13.00 4.61 -12.10
C ILE A 14 -12.57 4.83 -13.55
N ASP A 15 -13.02 3.94 -14.42
CA ASP A 15 -12.86 4.13 -15.87
C ASP A 15 -13.90 5.18 -16.29
N THR A 16 -13.43 6.34 -16.72
CA THR A 16 -14.31 7.45 -17.06
C THR A 16 -15.12 7.19 -18.33
N ALA A 17 -14.66 6.29 -19.18
CA ALA A 17 -15.39 5.95 -20.41
C ALA A 17 -16.62 5.09 -20.13
N THR A 18 -16.56 4.23 -19.11
CA THR A 18 -17.64 3.27 -18.82
C THR A 18 -18.34 3.53 -17.48
N GLY A 19 -17.74 4.33 -16.60
CA GLY A 19 -18.23 4.52 -15.25
C GLY A 19 -18.00 3.34 -14.32
N ARG A 20 -17.25 2.34 -14.78
CA ARG A 20 -16.99 1.13 -14.00
C ARG A 20 -15.68 1.22 -13.24
N ILE A 21 -15.59 0.44 -12.18
CA ILE A 21 -14.32 0.31 -11.44
C ILE A 21 -13.37 -0.55 -12.26
N ALA A 22 -12.19 -0.01 -12.55
CA ALA A 22 -11.16 -0.72 -13.29
C ALA A 22 -10.16 -1.42 -12.38
N GLY A 23 -10.02 -0.95 -11.14
CA GLY A 23 -9.08 -1.51 -10.19
C GLY A 23 -9.12 -0.74 -8.89
N VAL A 24 -8.21 -1.06 -7.99
CA VAL A 24 -8.14 -0.38 -6.69
C VAL A 24 -6.70 -0.07 -6.34
N GLU A 25 -6.52 0.99 -5.59
CA GLU A 25 -5.24 1.34 -4.98
C GLU A 25 -5.29 0.96 -3.51
N ALA A 26 -4.26 0.25 -3.05
CA ALA A 26 -4.12 -0.10 -1.65
C ALA A 26 -3.40 1.04 -0.93
N LEU A 27 -4.01 1.54 0.13
CA LEU A 27 -3.47 2.63 0.94
C LEU A 27 -3.21 2.13 2.35
N ALA A 28 -2.04 2.48 2.89
CA ALA A 28 -1.65 2.03 4.22
C ALA A 28 -2.41 2.78 5.30
N ARG A 29 -2.95 2.05 6.25
CA ARG A 29 -3.68 2.60 7.39
C ARG A 29 -3.26 1.85 8.65
N LEU A 30 -3.48 2.50 9.79
CA LEU A 30 -3.24 1.91 11.10
C LEU A 30 -4.53 1.95 11.90
N ARG A 31 -4.84 0.83 12.57
CA ARG A 31 -5.98 0.76 13.48
C ARG A 31 -5.44 0.69 14.90
N ASP A 32 -5.78 1.66 15.74
CA ASP A 32 -5.31 1.70 17.10
C ASP A 32 -6.16 0.81 18.02
N ALA A 33 -5.80 0.80 19.31
CA ALA A 33 -6.47 -0.06 20.29
C ALA A 33 -7.95 0.30 20.48
N GLU A 34 -8.31 1.54 20.22
CA GLU A 34 -9.68 2.02 20.31
C GLU A 34 -10.47 1.79 19.01
N GLY A 35 -9.85 1.17 18.03
CA GLY A 35 -10.48 0.91 16.75
C GLY A 35 -10.48 2.07 15.77
N GLN A 36 -9.80 3.16 16.11
CA GLN A 36 -9.72 4.30 15.20
C GLN A 36 -8.69 4.05 14.10
N VAL A 37 -9.02 4.52 12.91
CA VAL A 37 -8.20 4.32 11.72
C VAL A 37 -7.49 5.63 11.38
N ARG A 38 -6.16 5.53 11.17
CA ARG A 38 -5.34 6.67 10.82
C ARG A 38 -4.50 6.36 9.60
N SER A 39 -4.15 7.42 8.85
CA SER A 39 -3.22 7.28 7.74
C SER A 39 -1.83 6.94 8.27
N ALA A 40 -1.11 6.10 7.52
CA ALA A 40 0.29 5.81 7.82
C ALA A 40 1.24 6.83 7.20
N GLY A 41 0.72 7.78 6.41
CA GLY A 41 1.55 8.78 5.74
C GLY A 41 2.53 9.51 6.65
N PRO A 42 2.09 10.01 7.83
CA PRO A 42 3.00 10.71 8.73
C PRO A 42 4.20 9.89 9.18
N LEU A 43 4.02 8.56 9.32
CA LEU A 43 5.14 7.69 9.69
C LEU A 43 6.18 7.60 8.56
N PHE A 44 5.72 7.53 7.32
CA PHE A 44 6.63 7.48 6.17
C PHE A 44 7.34 8.81 5.96
N ALA A 45 6.71 9.91 6.35
CA ALA A 45 7.28 11.24 6.20
C ALA A 45 8.27 11.61 7.32
N ASP A 46 8.18 10.95 8.47
CA ASP A 46 8.99 11.27 9.63
C ASP A 46 10.37 10.63 9.49
N PRO A 47 11.44 11.44 9.41
CA PRO A 47 12.78 10.89 9.28
C PRO A 47 13.24 10.11 10.50
N LYS A 48 12.56 10.25 11.64
CA LYS A 48 12.88 9.50 12.85
C LYS A 48 12.32 8.10 12.86
N THR A 49 11.37 7.78 11.97
CA THR A 49 10.80 6.44 11.91
C THR A 49 11.89 5.47 11.45
N PRO A 50 12.19 4.41 12.21
CA PRO A 50 13.23 3.46 11.82
C PRO A 50 12.91 2.79 10.49
N PRO A 51 13.90 2.67 9.59
CA PRO A 51 13.65 2.01 8.30
C PRO A 51 13.12 0.60 8.43
N ALA A 52 13.56 -0.15 9.44
CA ALA A 52 13.07 -1.52 9.64
C ALA A 52 11.58 -1.54 9.98
N ALA A 53 11.12 -0.54 10.75
CA ALA A 53 9.70 -0.41 11.09
C ALA A 53 8.87 -0.09 9.86
N LEU A 54 9.38 0.79 8.99
CA LEU A 54 8.68 1.12 7.74
C LEU A 54 8.58 -0.08 6.81
N ARG A 55 9.66 -0.86 6.70
CA ARG A 55 9.65 -2.06 5.86
C ARG A 55 8.64 -3.09 6.37
N ARG A 56 8.57 -3.26 7.69
CA ARG A 56 7.60 -4.19 8.27
C ARG A 56 6.17 -3.74 8.02
N LEU A 57 5.90 -2.46 8.22
CA LEU A 57 4.57 -1.90 7.97
C LEU A 57 4.18 -2.06 6.50
N ASP A 58 5.09 -1.71 5.61
CA ASP A 58 4.86 -1.81 4.18
C ASP A 58 4.55 -3.24 3.77
N ARG A 59 5.32 -4.20 4.30
CA ARG A 59 5.10 -5.60 4.00
C ARG A 59 3.75 -6.09 4.51
N GLN A 60 3.39 -5.71 5.74
CA GLN A 60 2.11 -6.13 6.31
C GLN A 60 0.92 -5.58 5.52
N VAL A 61 1.01 -4.31 5.12
CA VAL A 61 -0.05 -3.71 4.31
C VAL A 61 -0.15 -4.40 2.95
N ARG A 62 1.01 -4.68 2.33
CA ARG A 62 1.04 -5.34 1.04
C ARG A 62 0.46 -6.75 1.11
N GLU A 63 0.83 -7.51 2.13
CA GLU A 63 0.32 -8.86 2.31
C GLU A 63 -1.18 -8.86 2.56
N ASP A 64 -1.66 -7.93 3.37
CA ASP A 64 -3.10 -7.79 3.60
C ASP A 64 -3.83 -7.44 2.31
N ALA A 65 -3.28 -6.49 1.54
CA ALA A 65 -3.88 -6.08 0.28
C ALA A 65 -3.95 -7.23 -0.72
N LEU A 66 -2.85 -7.96 -0.87
CA LEU A 66 -2.81 -9.08 -1.82
C LEU A 66 -3.78 -10.18 -1.43
N GLN A 67 -3.84 -10.52 -0.16
CA GLN A 67 -4.73 -11.56 0.32
C GLN A 67 -6.19 -11.20 0.08
N ARG A 68 -6.57 -9.98 0.39
CA ARG A 68 -7.95 -9.54 0.24
C ARG A 68 -8.32 -9.31 -1.22
N PHE A 69 -7.36 -8.94 -2.06
CA PHE A 69 -7.60 -8.70 -3.47
C PHE A 69 -7.96 -9.98 -4.23
N HIS A 70 -7.67 -11.15 -3.67
CA HIS A 70 -8.08 -12.41 -4.30
C HIS A 70 -9.59 -12.52 -4.49
N GLN A 71 -10.37 -11.77 -3.72
CA GLN A 71 -11.83 -11.80 -3.82
C GLN A 71 -12.38 -10.77 -4.80
N ALA A 72 -11.51 -9.97 -5.39
CA ALA A 72 -11.92 -8.95 -6.34
C ALA A 72 -12.24 -9.59 -7.71
N PRO A 73 -13.03 -8.89 -8.54
CA PRO A 73 -13.26 -9.36 -9.92
C PRO A 73 -11.95 -9.56 -10.67
N ALA A 74 -11.91 -10.57 -11.52
CA ALA A 74 -10.67 -11.00 -12.16
C ALA A 74 -10.07 -9.95 -13.11
N ASP A 75 -10.89 -9.04 -13.61
CA ASP A 75 -10.44 -8.00 -14.53
C ASP A 75 -9.98 -6.71 -13.84
N TRP A 76 -10.03 -6.67 -12.50
CA TRP A 76 -9.51 -5.52 -11.76
C TRP A 76 -8.01 -5.63 -11.61
N PHE A 77 -7.33 -4.47 -11.56
CA PHE A 77 -5.92 -4.41 -11.20
C PHE A 77 -5.77 -3.90 -9.77
N LEU A 78 -4.63 -4.21 -9.18
CA LEU A 78 -4.25 -3.72 -7.86
C LEU A 78 -3.02 -2.84 -7.98
N SER A 79 -3.12 -1.61 -7.47
CA SER A 79 -1.99 -0.69 -7.38
C SER A 79 -1.46 -0.69 -5.95
N LEU A 80 -0.17 -0.92 -5.81
CA LEU A 80 0.51 -0.89 -4.51
C LEU A 80 1.50 0.25 -4.50
N ASN A 81 1.45 1.08 -3.45
CA ASN A 81 2.42 2.14 -3.27
C ASN A 81 3.70 1.59 -2.67
N ILE A 82 4.83 2.07 -3.17
CA ILE A 82 6.13 1.72 -2.64
C ILE A 82 6.75 3.00 -2.09
N SER A 83 7.19 2.94 -0.82
CA SER A 83 7.84 4.08 -0.20
C SER A 83 9.10 4.45 -0.98
N PRO A 84 9.34 5.75 -1.25
CA PRO A 84 10.58 6.18 -1.90
C PRO A 84 11.83 5.70 -1.17
N ARG A 85 11.79 5.63 0.16
CA ARG A 85 12.93 5.10 0.94
C ARG A 85 13.17 3.63 0.64
N TRP A 86 12.14 2.92 0.22
CA TRP A 86 12.20 1.52 -0.17
C TRP A 86 12.78 1.38 -1.58
N ILE A 87 12.29 2.21 -2.49
CA ILE A 87 12.68 2.19 -3.89
C ILE A 87 14.19 2.38 -4.04
N SER A 88 14.79 3.27 -3.24
CA SER A 88 16.21 3.56 -3.33
C SER A 88 17.08 2.36 -3.05
N ARG A 89 16.53 1.29 -2.45
CA ARG A 89 17.26 0.06 -2.12
C ARG A 89 17.00 -1.06 -3.11
N LEU A 90 16.14 -0.84 -4.07
CA LEU A 90 15.86 -1.86 -5.09
C LEU A 90 16.94 -1.84 -6.15
N ARG A 91 17.22 -3.02 -6.70
CA ARG A 91 18.14 -3.14 -7.81
C ARG A 91 17.50 -2.58 -9.08
N PRO A 92 18.29 -2.10 -10.03
CA PRO A 92 17.73 -1.55 -11.26
C PRO A 92 16.77 -2.49 -11.99
N ALA A 93 17.07 -3.79 -12.00
CA ALA A 93 16.19 -4.77 -12.65
C ALA A 93 14.82 -4.81 -11.97
N GLN A 94 14.79 -4.68 -10.64
CA GLN A 94 13.54 -4.66 -9.91
C GLN A 94 12.76 -3.39 -10.20
N HIS A 95 13.45 -2.27 -10.37
CA HIS A 95 12.80 -1.03 -10.76
C HIS A 95 12.13 -1.16 -12.12
N GLN A 96 12.81 -1.80 -13.07
CA GLN A 96 12.26 -1.98 -14.41
C GLN A 96 11.00 -2.84 -14.39
N LEU A 97 10.97 -3.86 -13.54
CA LEU A 97 9.81 -4.72 -13.42
C LEU A 97 8.59 -4.01 -12.83
N ARG A 98 8.83 -2.94 -12.09
CA ARG A 98 7.76 -2.20 -11.42
C ARG A 98 7.22 -1.05 -12.23
N GLN A 99 7.89 -0.67 -13.29
CA GLN A 99 7.45 0.45 -14.09
C GLN A 99 6.33 0.00 -15.02
N PRO A 100 5.26 0.79 -15.12
CA PRO A 100 4.22 0.49 -16.09
C PRO A 100 4.76 0.66 -17.51
N ASN A 101 4.26 -0.13 -18.38
CA ASN A 101 4.62 -0.04 -19.79
C ASN A 101 3.82 1.03 -20.50
#